data_040d336e092e355b26cd07f006bb3c21
#
_entry.id   040d336e092e355b26cd07f006bb3c21
#
_cell.length_a   1.000
_cell.length_b   1.000
_cell.length_c   1.000
_cell.angle_alpha   90.00
_cell.angle_beta   90.00
_cell.angle_gamma   90.00
#
_symmetry.space_group_name_H-M   'P 1'
#
loop_
_entity.id
_entity.type
_entity.pdbx_description
1 polymer ?
#
loop_
_entity_poly.entity_id
_entity_poly.type
_entity_poly.pdbx_seq_one_letter_code
_entity_poly.pdbx_strand_id
1 'polypeptide(L)' 'IQASMTPIEYKGYLKGNTMKYLWRYNYKGKPLQDLQKAAWYLSALQAVVKEEAQ' A
#
# COMPACT_ATOMS: atom_id res chain seq x y z
N ILE A 1 4.63 10.13 8.67
CA ILE A 1 3.27 9.62 8.50
C ILE A 1 2.99 8.50 9.48
N GLN A 2 3.88 7.53 9.51
CA GLN A 2 3.70 6.38 10.40
C GLN A 2 3.61 6.79 11.87
N ALA A 3 4.37 7.79 12.25
CA ALA A 3 4.41 8.23 13.63
C ALA A 3 3.09 8.83 14.13
N SER A 4 2.25 9.32 13.22
CA SER A 4 0.98 9.93 13.57
C SER A 4 -0.19 8.97 13.43
N MET A 5 0.06 7.70 13.12
CA MET A 5 -0.97 6.71 12.91
C MET A 5 -0.85 5.57 13.91
N THR A 6 -1.98 5.04 14.33
CA THR A 6 -1.99 3.76 15.06
C THR A 6 -1.58 2.65 14.09
N PRO A 7 -1.14 1.49 14.59
CA PRO A 7 -0.84 0.36 13.70
C PRO A 7 -1.99 -0.03 12.80
N ILE A 8 -3.22 0.02 13.32
CA ILE A 8 -4.41 -0.30 12.51
C ILE A 8 -4.60 0.72 11.41
N GLU A 9 -4.45 2.01 11.74
CA GLU A 9 -4.58 3.08 10.75
C GLU A 9 -3.52 2.98 9.66
N TYR A 10 -2.29 2.68 10.05
CA TYR A 10 -1.20 2.58 9.09
C TYR A 10 -1.41 1.41 8.12
N LYS A 11 -1.83 0.26 8.63
CA LYS A 11 -2.14 -0.89 7.76
C LYS A 11 -3.29 -0.55 6.81
N GLY A 12 -4.31 0.16 7.30
CA GLY A 12 -5.42 0.60 6.44
C GLY A 12 -4.95 1.56 5.37
N TYR A 13 -4.06 2.48 5.70
CA TYR A 13 -3.46 3.40 4.75
C TYR A 13 -2.72 2.63 3.64
N LEU A 14 -1.89 1.66 4.02
CA LEU A 14 -1.13 0.88 3.04
C LEU A 14 -2.05 0.04 2.15
N LYS A 15 -3.06 -0.59 2.76
CA LYS A 15 -4.04 -1.38 2.00
C LYS A 15 -4.80 -0.50 1.02
N GLY A 16 -5.27 0.65 1.49
CA GLY A 16 -6.03 1.57 0.65
C GLY A 16 -5.26 2.06 -0.55
N ASN A 17 -3.98 2.41 -0.34
CA ASN A 17 -3.14 2.86 -1.44
C ASN A 17 -2.83 1.72 -2.41
N THR A 18 -2.60 0.51 -1.92
CA THR A 18 -2.40 -0.65 -2.79
C THR A 18 -3.62 -0.83 -3.69
N MET A 19 -4.81 -0.82 -3.10
CA MET A 19 -6.05 -1.01 -3.86
C MET A 19 -6.29 0.12 -4.85
N LYS A 20 -6.01 1.36 -4.43
CA LYS A 20 -6.18 2.52 -5.30
C LYS A 20 -5.36 2.40 -6.56
N TYR A 21 -4.09 2.05 -6.44
CA TYR A 21 -3.22 1.97 -7.62
C TYR A 21 -3.52 0.73 -8.47
N LEU A 22 -3.94 -0.37 -7.85
CA LEU A 22 -4.41 -1.53 -8.62
C LEU A 22 -5.66 -1.19 -9.43
N TRP A 23 -6.56 -0.40 -8.84
CA TRP A 23 -7.77 0.00 -9.55
C TRP A 23 -7.47 0.95 -10.69
N ARG A 24 -6.56 1.91 -10.47
CA ARG A 24 -6.40 3.00 -11.44
C ARG A 24 -5.43 2.70 -12.58
N TYR A 25 -4.67 1.60 -12.53
CA TYR A 25 -3.66 1.36 -13.55
C TYR A 25 -4.25 1.32 -14.97
N ASN A 26 -5.51 0.94 -15.12
CA ASN A 26 -6.20 0.88 -16.41
C ASN A 26 -6.72 2.22 -16.88
N TYR A 27 -6.73 3.25 -16.04
CA TYR A 27 -7.50 4.46 -16.34
C TYR A 27 -6.68 5.72 -16.47
N LYS A 28 -5.49 5.78 -15.91
CA LYS A 28 -4.79 7.06 -15.77
C LYS A 28 -3.59 7.22 -16.70
N GLY A 29 -3.41 6.31 -17.63
CA GLY A 29 -2.39 6.48 -18.67
C GLY A 29 -0.96 6.19 -18.26
N LYS A 30 -0.71 5.72 -17.05
CA LYS A 30 0.62 5.33 -16.57
C LYS A 30 0.55 3.98 -15.88
N PRO A 31 0.17 2.92 -16.62
CA PRO A 31 -0.12 1.63 -15.99
C PRO A 31 1.07 1.02 -15.25
N LEU A 32 2.26 1.03 -15.85
CA LEU A 32 3.40 0.43 -15.18
C LEU A 32 3.77 1.17 -13.92
N GLN A 33 3.73 2.51 -13.95
CA GLN A 33 4.04 3.31 -12.78
C GLN A 33 3.04 3.04 -11.66
N ASP A 34 1.74 2.95 -11.99
CA ASP A 34 0.72 2.68 -10.99
C ASP A 34 0.88 1.29 -10.39
N LEU A 35 1.24 0.29 -11.20
CA LEU A 35 1.48 -1.05 -10.68
C LEU A 35 2.72 -1.10 -9.78
N GLN A 36 3.75 -0.32 -10.12
CA GLN A 36 4.93 -0.23 -9.28
C GLN A 36 4.61 0.41 -7.93
N LYS A 37 3.75 1.41 -7.92
CA LYS A 37 3.31 2.02 -6.67
C LYS A 37 2.49 1.04 -5.84
N ALA A 38 1.59 0.29 -6.47
CA ALA A 38 0.83 -0.74 -5.77
C ALA A 38 1.75 -1.77 -5.13
N ALA A 39 2.77 -2.19 -5.87
CA ALA A 39 3.74 -3.16 -5.36
C ALA A 39 4.49 -2.62 -4.15
N TRP A 40 4.86 -1.34 -4.18
CA TRP A 40 5.56 -0.71 -3.07
C TRP A 40 4.71 -0.72 -1.79
N TYR A 41 3.45 -0.28 -1.92
CA TYR A 41 2.56 -0.24 -0.77
C TYR A 41 2.25 -1.64 -0.25
N LEU A 42 2.10 -2.61 -1.15
CA LEU A 42 1.86 -3.99 -0.74
C LEU A 42 3.07 -4.56 0.01
N SER A 43 4.27 -4.30 -0.47
CA SER A 43 5.49 -4.75 0.20
C SER A 43 5.59 -4.16 1.61
N ALA A 44 5.26 -2.87 1.74
CA ALA A 44 5.28 -2.22 3.05
C ALA A 44 4.26 -2.85 3.99
N LEU A 45 3.06 -3.17 3.48
CA LEU A 45 2.04 -3.83 4.28
C LEU A 45 2.48 -5.22 4.73
N GLN A 46 3.11 -5.97 3.82
CA GLN A 46 3.62 -7.28 4.16
C GLN A 46 4.67 -7.21 5.27
N ALA A 47 5.54 -6.20 5.22
CA ALA A 47 6.56 -6.02 6.25
C ALA A 47 5.94 -5.76 7.61
N VAL A 48 4.90 -4.93 7.67
CA VAL A 48 4.22 -4.65 8.93
C VAL A 48 3.57 -5.91 9.50
N VAL A 49 2.87 -6.66 8.67
CA VAL A 49 2.20 -7.88 9.10
C VAL A 49 3.21 -8.92 9.56
N LYS A 50 4.35 -9.02 8.87
CA LYS A 50 5.41 -9.94 9.24
C LYS A 50 5.96 -9.61 10.63
N GLU A 51 6.19 -8.33 10.91
CA GLU A 51 6.66 -7.91 12.23
C GLU A 51 5.66 -8.23 13.32
N GLU A 52 4.38 -8.03 13.04
CA GLU A 52 3.33 -8.32 14.02
C GLU A 52 3.20 -9.81 14.31
N ALA A 53 3.55 -10.65 13.35
CA ALA A 53 3.46 -12.10 13.53
C ALA A 53 4.61 -12.67 14.36
N GLN A 54 5.63 -11.88 14.59
CA GLN A 54 6.77 -12.28 15.45
C GLN A 54 6.51 -11.83 16.88
#